data_3a707c182fd2a6f4bafe43efc3defe59
#
_entry.id   3a707c182fd2a6f4bafe43efc3defe59
#
_cell.length_a   1.000
_cell.length_b   1.000
_cell.length_c   1.000
_cell.angle_alpha   90.00
_cell.angle_beta   90.00
_cell.angle_gamma   90.00
#
_symmetry.space_group_name_H-M   'P 1'
#
loop_
_entity.id
_entity.type
_entity.pdbx_description
1 polymer ?
#
loop_
_entity_poly.entity_id
_entity_poly.type
_entity_poly.pdbx_seq_one_letter_code
_entity_poly.pdbx_strand_id
1 'polypeptide(L)'
;GPDGVVTLSDLEPGNNGGGERRERLSAMRRSIARHLTESAQTIPQFTSTIDIDATAIIATRAALRERLDRPIPIDAVIMALLIPVLRDHPVINARLDDVTDEVVYFDRFNLGIAIDTPDGLMVPVVTDADRRDVAGTAAEIVRLATAARGRTVQPHELSGATCTLNNVGAVGIESG
;
A
#
# COMPACT_ATOMS: atom_id res chain seq x y z
N GLY A 1 -6.22 17.32 -32.69
CA GLY A 1 -7.01 17.92 -33.76
C GLY A 1 -8.05 18.90 -33.23
N PRO A 2 -8.58 19.82 -34.04
CA PRO A 2 -9.72 20.61 -33.66
C PRO A 2 -10.87 19.65 -33.31
N ASP A 3 -11.58 19.87 -32.26
CA ASP A 3 -12.67 19.03 -31.71
C ASP A 3 -12.25 17.85 -30.85
N GLY A 4 -10.99 17.75 -30.40
CA GLY A 4 -10.54 16.69 -29.48
C GLY A 4 -10.40 15.30 -30.09
N VAL A 5 -10.55 15.17 -31.42
CA VAL A 5 -10.38 13.89 -32.12
C VAL A 5 -8.90 13.71 -32.49
N VAL A 6 -8.31 12.60 -32.06
CA VAL A 6 -6.94 12.21 -32.46
C VAL A 6 -6.99 11.71 -33.89
N THR A 7 -6.24 12.36 -34.80
CA THR A 7 -6.11 12.00 -36.20
C THR A 7 -4.78 11.32 -36.46
N LEU A 8 -4.66 10.65 -37.62
CA LEU A 8 -3.38 10.05 -38.05
C LEU A 8 -2.23 11.06 -38.13
N SER A 9 -2.55 12.33 -38.46
CA SER A 9 -1.56 13.41 -38.49
C SER A 9 -1.06 13.82 -37.10
N ASP A 10 -1.80 13.53 -36.04
CA ASP A 10 -1.37 13.75 -34.67
C ASP A 10 -0.39 12.66 -34.20
N LEU A 11 -0.33 11.55 -34.92
CA LEU A 11 0.56 10.42 -34.68
C LEU A 11 1.82 10.43 -35.55
N GLU A 12 1.84 11.25 -36.62
CA GLU A 12 3.06 11.45 -37.39
C GLU A 12 4.05 12.27 -36.54
N PRO A 13 5.36 11.96 -36.58
CA PRO A 13 6.38 12.75 -35.90
C PRO A 13 6.51 14.09 -36.65
N GLY A 14 5.48 14.91 -36.49
CA GLY A 14 5.47 16.28 -37.00
C GLY A 14 6.52 17.08 -36.24
N ASN A 15 7.27 17.86 -37.00
CA ASN A 15 8.26 18.86 -36.58
C ASN A 15 7.56 20.01 -35.81
N ASN A 16 6.75 19.66 -34.78
CA ASN A 16 6.21 20.62 -33.86
C ASN A 16 7.24 20.83 -32.76
N GLY A 17 7.82 21.99 -32.69
CA GLY A 17 8.89 22.46 -31.78
C GLY A 17 8.67 22.32 -30.27
N GLY A 18 8.06 21.25 -29.84
CA GLY A 18 8.02 20.76 -28.47
C GLY A 18 9.10 19.69 -28.31
N GLY A 19 10.27 20.08 -27.87
CA GLY A 19 11.37 19.14 -27.65
C GLY A 19 10.97 18.09 -26.61
N GLU A 20 11.11 16.80 -26.98
CA GLU A 20 10.97 15.69 -26.04
C GLU A 20 11.96 15.87 -24.89
N ARG A 21 11.47 15.98 -23.66
CA ARG A 21 12.31 15.91 -22.48
C ARG A 21 12.45 14.46 -22.03
N ARG A 22 13.63 13.91 -22.11
CA ARG A 22 13.94 12.55 -21.65
C ARG A 22 14.64 12.60 -20.29
N GLU A 23 14.09 11.88 -19.32
CA GLU A 23 14.67 11.75 -18.00
C GLU A 23 14.85 10.27 -17.65
N ARG A 24 16.01 9.91 -17.11
CA ARG A 24 16.26 8.53 -16.67
C ARG A 24 15.55 8.29 -15.35
N LEU A 25 14.78 7.20 -15.27
CA LEU A 25 14.19 6.76 -14.02
C LEU A 25 15.28 6.43 -12.99
N SER A 26 15.03 6.78 -11.73
CA SER A 26 15.85 6.31 -10.61
C SER A 26 15.82 4.79 -10.50
N ALA A 27 16.77 4.19 -9.78
CA ALA A 27 16.82 2.74 -9.56
C ALA A 27 15.53 2.23 -8.89
N MET A 28 15.03 2.98 -7.90
CA MET A 28 13.77 2.68 -7.21
C MET A 28 12.58 2.70 -8.18
N ARG A 29 12.40 3.77 -8.96
CA ARG A 29 11.29 3.86 -9.92
C ARG A 29 11.32 2.76 -10.97
N ARG A 30 12.51 2.37 -11.44
CA ARG A 30 12.66 1.21 -12.34
C ARG A 30 12.23 -0.10 -11.69
N SER A 31 12.60 -0.30 -10.40
CA SER A 31 12.20 -1.49 -9.66
C SER A 31 10.68 -1.54 -9.46
N ILE A 32 10.07 -0.42 -9.06
CA ILE A 32 8.62 -0.30 -8.91
C ILE A 32 7.92 -0.62 -10.23
N ALA A 33 8.34 0.01 -11.34
CA ALA A 33 7.74 -0.21 -12.65
C ALA A 33 7.79 -1.69 -13.06
N ARG A 34 8.93 -2.36 -12.85
CA ARG A 34 9.09 -3.78 -13.17
C ARG A 34 8.16 -4.66 -12.34
N HIS A 35 8.14 -4.48 -11.00
CA HIS A 35 7.32 -5.28 -10.11
C HIS A 35 5.82 -5.10 -10.36
N LEU A 36 5.38 -3.86 -10.62
CA LEU A 36 3.98 -3.60 -10.93
C LEU A 36 3.59 -4.18 -12.30
N THR A 37 4.46 -4.10 -13.30
CA THR A 37 4.22 -4.71 -14.61
C THR A 37 4.10 -6.23 -14.47
N GLU A 38 5.03 -6.87 -13.77
CA GLU A 38 5.02 -8.31 -13.51
C GLU A 38 3.74 -8.72 -12.78
N SER A 39 3.39 -8.03 -11.68
CA SER A 39 2.16 -8.28 -10.93
C SER A 39 0.91 -8.16 -11.80
N ALA A 40 0.81 -7.11 -12.62
CA ALA A 40 -0.35 -6.90 -13.49
C ALA A 40 -0.48 -7.95 -14.60
N GLN A 41 0.63 -8.55 -15.02
CA GLN A 41 0.66 -9.56 -16.10
C GLN A 41 0.48 -10.99 -15.59
N THR A 42 0.90 -11.29 -14.36
CA THR A 42 0.95 -12.67 -13.84
C THR A 42 -0.12 -12.97 -12.80
N ILE A 43 -0.61 -11.94 -12.08
CA ILE A 43 -1.57 -12.15 -10.98
C ILE A 43 -2.98 -11.77 -11.46
N PRO A 44 -3.96 -12.70 -11.46
CA PRO A 44 -5.36 -12.38 -11.70
C PRO A 44 -5.86 -11.46 -10.59
N GLN A 45 -6.20 -10.22 -10.94
CA GLN A 45 -6.66 -9.21 -9.98
C GLN A 45 -8.15 -8.94 -10.14
N PHE A 46 -8.85 -8.77 -9.04
CA PHE A 46 -10.21 -8.24 -9.03
C PHE A 46 -10.35 -7.21 -7.91
N THR A 47 -11.33 -6.33 -8.04
CA THR A 47 -11.63 -5.31 -7.04
C THR A 47 -13.05 -5.50 -6.53
N SER A 48 -13.22 -5.46 -5.20
CA SER A 48 -14.50 -5.40 -4.54
C SER A 48 -14.56 -4.12 -3.72
N THR A 49 -15.68 -3.40 -3.82
CA THR A 49 -15.86 -2.11 -3.14
C THR A 49 -17.06 -2.18 -2.22
N ILE A 50 -16.91 -1.60 -1.02
CA ILE A 50 -17.98 -1.49 -0.02
C ILE A 50 -17.85 -0.15 0.70
N ASP A 51 -18.97 0.51 0.95
CA ASP A 51 -19.05 1.69 1.81
C ASP A 51 -19.30 1.26 3.25
N ILE A 52 -18.53 1.84 4.18
CA ILE A 52 -18.69 1.57 5.63
C ILE A 52 -18.84 2.87 6.40
N ASP A 53 -19.63 2.84 7.48
CA ASP A 53 -19.67 3.92 8.46
C ASP A 53 -18.43 3.85 9.38
N ALA A 54 -17.51 4.80 9.20
CA ALA A 54 -16.26 4.87 9.96
C ALA A 54 -16.39 5.65 11.28
N THR A 55 -17.59 6.11 11.67
CA THR A 55 -17.80 6.95 12.86
C THR A 55 -17.22 6.34 14.13
N ALA A 56 -17.48 5.04 14.37
CA ALA A 56 -16.96 4.33 15.53
C ALA A 56 -15.43 4.18 15.50
N ILE A 57 -14.83 3.96 14.32
CA ILE A 57 -13.38 3.85 14.15
C ILE A 57 -12.70 5.18 14.49
N ILE A 58 -13.27 6.29 13.98
CA ILE A 58 -12.77 7.65 14.21
C ILE A 58 -12.87 8.01 15.70
N ALA A 59 -14.01 7.73 16.35
CA ALA A 59 -14.22 7.96 17.76
C ALA A 59 -13.24 7.14 18.62
N THR A 60 -13.05 5.86 18.31
CA THR A 60 -12.10 4.98 19.01
C THR A 60 -10.67 5.50 18.88
N ARG A 61 -10.26 5.93 17.68
CA ARG A 61 -8.97 6.54 17.46
C ARG A 61 -8.78 7.80 18.31
N ALA A 62 -9.79 8.68 18.38
CA ALA A 62 -9.73 9.90 19.18
C ALA A 62 -9.56 9.61 20.68
N ALA A 63 -10.36 8.70 21.22
CA ALA A 63 -10.28 8.27 22.60
C ALA A 63 -8.92 7.61 22.96
N LEU A 64 -8.38 6.77 22.06
CA LEU A 64 -7.05 6.18 22.25
C LEU A 64 -5.94 7.23 22.23
N ARG A 65 -6.01 8.21 21.32
CA ARG A 65 -5.06 9.31 21.23
C ARG A 65 -5.03 10.15 22.50
N GLU A 66 -6.21 10.49 23.04
CA GLU A 66 -6.33 11.22 24.29
C GLU A 66 -5.78 10.42 25.48
N ARG A 67 -6.20 9.14 25.61
CA ARG A 67 -5.80 8.29 26.73
C ARG A 67 -4.29 7.99 26.76
N LEU A 68 -3.67 7.85 25.59
CA LEU A 68 -2.27 7.43 25.49
C LEU A 68 -1.30 8.62 25.29
N ASP A 69 -1.84 9.83 25.15
CA ASP A 69 -1.08 11.07 24.90
C ASP A 69 -0.01 10.92 23.79
N ARG A 70 -0.39 10.30 22.69
CA ARG A 70 0.49 10.07 21.53
C ARG A 70 -0.28 9.93 20.22
N PRO A 71 0.38 10.15 19.07
CA PRO A 71 -0.23 9.95 17.76
C PRO A 71 -0.68 8.49 17.57
N ILE A 72 -1.93 8.32 17.17
CA ILE A 72 -2.50 7.03 16.77
C ILE A 72 -2.92 7.15 15.30
N PRO A 73 -2.13 6.61 14.35
CA PRO A 73 -2.57 6.48 12.96
C PRO A 73 -3.87 5.67 12.89
N ILE A 74 -4.77 6.06 11.98
CA ILE A 74 -6.03 5.30 11.81
C ILE A 74 -5.74 3.86 11.37
N ASP A 75 -4.68 3.68 10.61
CA ASP A 75 -4.21 2.37 10.14
C ASP A 75 -3.95 1.39 11.28
N ALA A 76 -3.49 1.86 12.45
CA ALA A 76 -3.29 1.01 13.62
C ALA A 76 -4.61 0.46 14.17
N VAL A 77 -5.67 1.26 14.12
CA VAL A 77 -7.02 0.83 14.53
C VAL A 77 -7.58 -0.14 13.50
N ILE A 78 -7.43 0.17 12.21
CA ILE A 78 -7.89 -0.70 11.11
C ILE A 78 -7.15 -2.05 11.15
N MET A 79 -5.83 -2.06 11.34
CA MET A 79 -5.06 -3.31 11.47
C MET A 79 -5.55 -4.19 12.62
N ALA A 80 -5.85 -3.59 13.77
CA ALA A 80 -6.38 -4.33 14.90
C ALA A 80 -7.77 -4.96 14.63
N LEU A 81 -8.58 -4.32 13.80
CA LEU A 81 -9.88 -4.85 13.36
C LEU A 81 -9.71 -5.89 12.23
N LEU A 82 -8.70 -5.75 11.39
CA LEU A 82 -8.45 -6.63 10.26
C LEU A 82 -7.93 -8.02 10.69
N ILE A 83 -7.08 -8.09 11.71
CA ILE A 83 -6.45 -9.34 12.16
C ILE A 83 -7.48 -10.43 12.50
N PRO A 84 -8.54 -10.20 13.33
CA PRO A 84 -9.58 -11.20 13.57
C PRO A 84 -10.24 -11.67 12.26
N VAL A 85 -10.52 -10.76 11.34
CA VAL A 85 -11.12 -11.09 10.04
C VAL A 85 -10.21 -12.00 9.21
N LEU A 86 -8.91 -11.72 9.18
CA LEU A 86 -7.94 -12.59 8.50
C LEU A 86 -7.84 -13.99 9.13
N ARG A 87 -8.04 -14.10 10.44
CA ARG A 87 -8.11 -15.41 11.13
C ARG A 87 -9.35 -16.20 10.76
N ASP A 88 -10.50 -15.53 10.67
CA ASP A 88 -11.76 -16.14 10.29
C ASP A 88 -11.84 -16.49 8.79
N HIS A 89 -11.02 -15.79 7.97
CA HIS A 89 -10.95 -15.95 6.52
C HIS A 89 -9.51 -16.19 6.03
N PRO A 90 -8.90 -17.35 6.37
CA PRO A 90 -7.48 -17.59 6.13
C PRO A 90 -7.08 -17.54 4.66
N VAL A 91 -8.00 -17.73 3.72
CA VAL A 91 -7.74 -17.60 2.28
C VAL A 91 -7.30 -16.17 1.89
N ILE A 92 -7.68 -15.14 2.67
CA ILE A 92 -7.25 -13.76 2.43
C ILE A 92 -5.81 -13.54 2.93
N ASN A 93 -5.34 -14.36 3.90
CA ASN A 93 -3.97 -14.35 4.40
C ASN A 93 -3.17 -15.52 3.80
N ALA A 94 -3.21 -15.64 2.48
CA ALA A 94 -2.58 -16.73 1.72
C ALA A 94 -1.96 -16.20 0.42
N ARG A 95 -1.12 -16.99 -0.21
CA ARG A 95 -0.63 -16.74 -1.56
C ARG A 95 -0.84 -17.96 -2.46
N LEU A 96 -1.04 -17.72 -3.72
CA LEU A 96 -0.95 -18.76 -4.74
C LEU A 96 0.54 -19.02 -5.03
N ASP A 97 0.94 -20.30 -5.05
CA ASP A 97 2.20 -20.75 -5.59
C ASP A 97 1.92 -21.34 -6.98
N ASP A 98 2.24 -20.57 -8.01
CA ASP A 98 1.97 -20.91 -9.40
C ASP A 98 2.95 -21.96 -9.98
N VAL A 99 4.01 -22.27 -9.24
CA VAL A 99 4.96 -23.33 -9.62
C VAL A 99 4.45 -24.71 -9.20
N THR A 100 3.81 -24.77 -8.02
CA THR A 100 3.29 -26.03 -7.45
C THR A 100 1.77 -26.17 -7.57
N ASP A 101 1.07 -25.14 -8.07
CA ASP A 101 -0.41 -25.04 -8.09
C ASP A 101 -1.02 -25.18 -6.68
N GLU A 102 -0.35 -24.60 -5.67
CA GLU A 102 -0.78 -24.70 -4.27
C GLU A 102 -1.16 -23.34 -3.69
N VAL A 103 -2.13 -23.34 -2.77
CA VAL A 103 -2.42 -22.19 -1.92
C VAL A 103 -1.66 -22.34 -0.61
N VAL A 104 -0.75 -21.40 -0.35
CA VAL A 104 0.06 -21.35 0.86
C VAL A 104 -0.61 -20.42 1.87
N TYR A 105 -1.16 -20.98 2.95
CA TYR A 105 -1.76 -20.24 4.04
C TYR A 105 -0.69 -19.81 5.05
N PHE A 106 -0.82 -18.58 5.55
CA PHE A 106 0.11 -18.05 6.56
C PHE A 106 -0.51 -18.04 7.94
N ASP A 107 0.20 -18.64 8.92
CA ASP A 107 -0.16 -18.57 10.35
C ASP A 107 0.37 -17.31 11.05
N ARG A 108 1.12 -16.47 10.32
CA ARG A 108 1.63 -15.18 10.74
C ARG A 108 0.86 -14.04 10.10
N PHE A 109 0.75 -12.93 10.80
CA PHE A 109 0.07 -11.72 10.32
C PHE A 109 1.08 -10.59 10.18
N ASN A 110 1.74 -10.54 9.04
CA ASN A 110 2.69 -9.50 8.68
C ASN A 110 1.99 -8.51 7.73
N LEU A 111 1.65 -7.34 8.23
CA LEU A 111 0.85 -6.39 7.48
C LEU A 111 1.72 -5.30 6.87
N GLY A 112 1.77 -5.26 5.54
CA GLY A 112 2.36 -4.17 4.79
C GLY A 112 1.54 -2.90 4.95
N ILE A 113 2.21 -1.75 5.06
CA ILE A 113 1.55 -0.45 5.09
C ILE A 113 2.14 0.45 4.01
N ALA A 114 1.26 0.98 3.14
CA ALA A 114 1.67 1.87 2.07
C ALA A 114 2.04 3.26 2.64
N ILE A 115 3.27 3.69 2.39
CA ILE A 115 3.82 4.97 2.87
C ILE A 115 4.33 5.78 1.68
N ASP A 116 3.76 6.96 1.50
CA ASP A 116 4.26 7.92 0.53
C ASP A 116 5.57 8.55 1.01
N THR A 117 6.55 8.56 0.10
CA THR A 117 7.87 9.13 0.33
C THR A 117 8.30 10.02 -0.85
N PRO A 118 9.28 10.92 -0.67
CA PRO A 118 9.78 11.75 -1.78
C PRO A 118 10.31 10.96 -2.97
N ASP A 119 10.71 9.71 -2.77
CA ASP A 119 11.26 8.85 -3.81
C ASP A 119 10.21 7.94 -4.47
N GLY A 120 8.98 7.90 -3.94
CA GLY A 120 7.88 7.07 -4.37
C GLY A 120 7.26 6.27 -3.23
N LEU A 121 6.31 5.40 -3.57
CA LEU A 121 5.60 4.57 -2.60
C LEU A 121 6.51 3.45 -2.07
N MET A 122 6.58 3.32 -0.74
CA MET A 122 7.21 2.20 -0.05
C MET A 122 6.19 1.44 0.77
N VAL A 123 6.37 0.14 0.93
CA VAL A 123 5.46 -0.72 1.69
C VAL A 123 6.25 -1.46 2.78
N PRO A 124 6.66 -0.79 3.86
CA PRO A 124 7.25 -1.47 5.00
C PRO A 124 6.23 -2.36 5.72
N VAL A 125 6.72 -3.33 6.49
CA VAL A 125 5.95 -4.42 7.07
C VAL A 125 5.93 -4.34 8.58
N VAL A 126 4.74 -4.24 9.15
CA VAL A 126 4.50 -4.47 10.58
C VAL A 126 4.49 -5.98 10.81
N THR A 127 5.59 -6.52 11.30
CA THR A 127 5.72 -7.95 11.58
C THR A 127 4.99 -8.34 12.85
N ASP A 128 4.45 -9.57 12.90
CA ASP A 128 3.70 -10.12 14.04
C ASP A 128 2.64 -9.14 14.55
N ALA A 129 1.86 -8.56 13.63
CA ALA A 129 0.87 -7.53 13.95
C ALA A 129 -0.19 -8.04 14.94
N ASP A 130 -0.48 -9.34 14.93
CA ASP A 130 -1.42 -10.00 15.84
C ASP A 130 -0.94 -10.12 17.30
N ARG A 131 0.36 -9.93 17.53
CA ARG A 131 0.96 -9.95 18.87
C ARG A 131 1.11 -8.57 19.47
N ARG A 132 0.71 -7.53 18.74
CA ARG A 132 0.79 -6.14 19.17
C ARG A 132 -0.59 -5.63 19.57
N ASP A 133 -0.64 -4.82 20.59
CA ASP A 133 -1.82 -4.00 20.85
C ASP A 133 -1.86 -2.79 19.91
N VAL A 134 -2.96 -2.05 19.89
CA VAL A 134 -3.12 -0.87 19.03
C VAL A 134 -2.01 0.16 19.28
N ALA A 135 -1.59 0.30 20.53
CA ALA A 135 -0.55 1.26 20.91
C ALA A 135 0.84 0.86 20.36
N GLY A 136 1.19 -0.42 20.45
CA GLY A 136 2.41 -0.98 19.88
C GLY A 136 2.41 -0.95 18.35
N THR A 137 1.27 -1.27 17.73
CA THR A 137 1.09 -1.14 16.28
C THR A 137 1.24 0.31 15.82
N ALA A 138 0.62 1.26 16.54
CA ALA A 138 0.75 2.69 16.22
C ALA A 138 2.20 3.18 16.31
N ALA A 139 2.92 2.78 17.36
CA ALA A 139 4.33 3.12 17.52
C ALA A 139 5.19 2.57 16.38
N GLU A 140 4.95 1.33 15.97
CA GLU A 140 5.67 0.68 14.88
C GLU A 140 5.37 1.33 13.53
N ILE A 141 4.12 1.65 13.23
CA ILE A 141 3.74 2.39 12.02
C ILE A 141 4.47 3.74 11.95
N VAL A 142 4.48 4.50 13.04
CA VAL A 142 5.18 5.80 13.09
C VAL A 142 6.69 5.63 12.88
N ARG A 143 7.28 4.60 13.49
CA ARG A 143 8.70 4.28 13.31
C ARG A 143 9.03 3.95 11.85
N LEU A 144 8.25 3.04 11.26
CA LEU A 144 8.43 2.61 9.86
C LEU A 144 8.21 3.77 8.88
N ALA A 145 7.20 4.61 9.11
CA ALA A 145 6.94 5.79 8.30
C ALA A 145 8.10 6.80 8.37
N THR A 146 8.65 7.01 9.54
CA THR A 146 9.83 7.87 9.75
C THR A 146 11.05 7.30 9.04
N ALA A 147 11.31 6.00 9.19
CA ALA A 147 12.42 5.32 8.54
C ALA A 147 12.30 5.35 7.00
N ALA A 148 11.09 5.12 6.46
CA ALA A 148 10.84 5.15 5.02
C ALA A 148 11.11 6.54 4.43
N ARG A 149 10.57 7.60 5.04
CA ARG A 149 10.80 8.99 4.61
C ARG A 149 12.26 9.43 4.80
N GLY A 150 12.91 8.94 5.86
CA GLY A 150 14.33 9.20 6.16
C GLY A 150 15.32 8.31 5.39
N ARG A 151 14.86 7.40 4.54
CA ARG A 151 15.68 6.44 3.76
C ARG A 151 16.54 5.52 4.64
N THR A 152 16.07 5.22 5.85
CA THR A 152 16.77 4.36 6.81
C THR A 152 16.07 3.01 7.03
N VAL A 153 14.95 2.77 6.33
CA VAL A 153 14.24 1.48 6.36
C VAL A 153 15.16 0.36 5.87
N GLN A 154 15.18 -0.75 6.59
CA GLN A 154 16.05 -1.88 6.28
C GLN A 154 15.40 -2.80 5.24
N PRO A 155 16.17 -3.51 4.39
CA PRO A 155 15.62 -4.39 3.37
C PRO A 155 14.67 -5.47 3.92
N HIS A 156 14.93 -6.00 5.11
CA HIS A 156 14.07 -7.01 5.75
C HIS A 156 12.72 -6.44 6.21
N GLU A 157 12.64 -5.12 6.41
CA GLU A 157 11.38 -4.43 6.76
C GLU A 157 10.48 -4.18 5.54
N LEU A 158 10.96 -4.44 4.33
CA LEU A 158 10.24 -4.27 3.06
C LEU A 158 9.78 -5.61 2.46
N SER A 159 9.86 -6.71 3.21
CA SER A 159 9.56 -8.05 2.70
C SER A 159 8.77 -8.87 3.70
N GLY A 160 8.12 -9.92 3.20
CA GLY A 160 7.42 -10.88 4.05
C GLY A 160 6.04 -10.44 4.51
N ALA A 161 5.44 -9.41 3.92
CA ALA A 161 4.05 -9.07 4.13
C ALA A 161 3.15 -10.23 3.66
N THR A 162 2.08 -10.50 4.41
CA THR A 162 1.06 -11.49 4.08
C THR A 162 -0.23 -10.86 3.56
N CYS A 163 -0.47 -9.61 3.95
CA CYS A 163 -1.55 -8.75 3.48
C CYS A 163 -1.05 -7.30 3.50
N THR A 164 -1.64 -6.41 2.72
CA THR A 164 -1.23 -4.98 2.68
C THR A 164 -2.43 -4.08 2.93
N LEU A 165 -2.25 -3.11 3.81
CA LEU A 165 -3.19 -2.01 4.03
C LEU A 165 -2.68 -0.76 3.30
N ASN A 166 -3.53 -0.20 2.43
CA ASN A 166 -3.27 1.07 1.75
C ASN A 166 -4.34 2.09 2.15
N ASN A 167 -3.93 3.22 2.71
CA ASN A 167 -4.81 4.30 3.10
C ASN A 167 -4.57 5.50 2.18
N VAL A 168 -5.47 5.71 1.24
CA VAL A 168 -5.42 6.80 0.26
C VAL A 168 -6.17 8.07 0.72
N GLY A 169 -6.88 8.02 1.84
CA GLY A 169 -7.62 9.16 2.39
C GLY A 169 -6.74 10.37 2.70
N ALA A 170 -5.46 10.17 3.02
CA ALA A 170 -4.51 11.26 3.28
C ALA A 170 -4.16 12.07 2.02
N VAL A 171 -4.37 11.53 0.82
CA VAL A 171 -4.11 12.21 -0.47
C VAL A 171 -5.38 12.74 -1.14
N GLY A 172 -6.54 12.68 -0.44
CA GLY A 172 -7.79 13.26 -0.91
C GLY A 172 -8.49 12.47 -2.02
N ILE A 173 -8.16 11.19 -2.16
CA ILE A 173 -8.85 10.29 -3.08
C ILE A 173 -10.10 9.76 -2.38
N GLU A 174 -11.29 10.08 -2.90
CA GLU A 174 -12.58 9.65 -2.34
C GLU A 174 -13.01 8.26 -2.86
N SER A 175 -12.49 7.86 -4.01
CA SER A 175 -12.69 6.51 -4.57
C SER A 175 -11.52 6.16 -5.47
N GLY A 176 -11.01 4.96 -5.38
CA GLY A 176 -9.98 4.43 -6.26
C GLY A 176 -10.58 3.67 -7.43
#